data_739de1618aee344ae845449bed08cfd8
#
_entry.id   739de1618aee344ae845449bed08cfd8
#
_cell.length_a   1.000
_cell.length_b   1.000
_cell.length_c   1.000
_cell.angle_alpha   90.00
_cell.angle_beta   90.00
_cell.angle_gamma   90.00
#
_symmetry.space_group_name_H-M   'P 1'
#
loop_
_entity.id
_entity.type
_entity.pdbx_description
1 polymer ?
#
loop_
_entity_poly.entity_id
_entity_poly.type
_entity_poly.pdbx_seq_one_letter_code
_entity_poly.pdbx_strand_id
1 'polypeptide(L)'
;MRFVVFVAAIGIAFTGLVTADENPRAGWAEENVRTVQKKLRENGLYFGEIDGAYSSELAAALGRYQIRNGLTITGQLDEETSKALGANPAVTTTANDRTKNSETWRRLRAGEQRTPNNAPVTPSPGVEPPQTPVPSVQNSPAATDTTIQSDTPSVSPLSTGSSTANISRERLRDYVGAFVLAGLDLHVGSESDFFADQVQYYDQGQLNREKIRKDLVRYAARWPDRRFWLDGDITVEQQSGNRVRVTFPLRYDLRNGAKHSSGKIDKTLVLEPAGNDFQIVAVNERKAG
;
A
#
# COMPACT_ATOMS: atom_id res chain seq x y z
N MET A 1 16.55 67.81 46.93
CA MET A 1 15.10 67.54 46.91
C MET A 1 14.83 66.35 45.98
N ARG A 2 14.55 65.27 46.59
CA ARG A 2 14.26 64.02 45.85
C ARG A 2 12.73 63.77 45.88
N PHE A 3 12.08 63.81 44.73
CA PHE A 3 10.68 63.41 44.59
C PHE A 3 10.65 61.96 44.26
N VAL A 4 10.06 61.16 45.15
CA VAL A 4 9.70 59.76 44.94
C VAL A 4 8.28 59.72 44.42
N VAL A 5 8.10 59.22 43.18
CA VAL A 5 6.77 58.95 42.62
C VAL A 5 6.44 57.49 42.80
N PHE A 6 5.44 57.20 43.60
CA PHE A 6 4.83 55.85 43.71
C PHE A 6 3.92 55.62 42.50
N VAL A 7 4.26 54.67 41.71
CA VAL A 7 3.34 54.14 40.66
C VAL A 7 2.69 52.91 41.21
N ALA A 8 1.40 53.00 41.48
CA ALA A 8 0.58 51.84 41.82
C ALA A 8 0.28 51.02 40.55
N ALA A 9 0.79 49.80 40.49
CA ALA A 9 0.47 48.84 39.43
C ALA A 9 -0.89 48.20 39.73
N ILE A 10 -1.91 48.55 38.96
CA ILE A 10 -3.19 47.85 38.92
C ILE A 10 -3.02 46.63 38.02
N GLY A 11 -2.92 45.44 38.63
CA GLY A 11 -2.93 44.16 37.91
C GLY A 11 -4.34 43.86 37.40
N ILE A 12 -4.57 44.06 36.11
CA ILE A 12 -5.75 43.53 35.44
C ILE A 12 -5.46 42.07 35.07
N ALA A 13 -6.04 41.12 35.83
CA ALA A 13 -6.04 39.72 35.47
C ALA A 13 -6.93 39.52 34.22
N PHE A 14 -6.31 39.43 33.05
CA PHE A 14 -6.99 39.06 31.84
C PHE A 14 -7.11 37.51 31.85
N THR A 15 -8.24 36.99 32.35
CA THR A 15 -8.64 35.62 32.11
C THR A 15 -8.99 35.50 30.63
N GLY A 16 -7.96 35.25 29.81
CA GLY A 16 -8.14 34.92 28.41
C GLY A 16 -8.89 33.58 28.29
N LEU A 17 -10.15 33.68 27.90
CA LEU A 17 -10.90 32.55 27.38
C LEU A 17 -10.13 32.09 26.12
N VAL A 18 -9.39 30.99 26.21
CA VAL A 18 -8.80 30.35 25.06
C VAL A 18 -9.98 29.73 24.30
N THR A 19 -10.59 30.51 23.43
CA THR A 19 -11.41 29.95 22.36
C THR A 19 -10.45 29.18 21.47
N ALA A 20 -10.60 27.85 21.43
CA ALA A 20 -9.98 27.03 20.40
C ALA A 20 -10.37 27.67 19.07
N ASP A 21 -9.37 28.23 18.38
CA ASP A 21 -9.53 28.77 17.04
C ASP A 21 -9.79 27.55 16.14
N GLU A 22 -11.06 27.19 16.01
CA GLU A 22 -11.49 26.17 15.07
C GLU A 22 -11.18 26.73 13.67
N ASN A 23 -10.02 26.33 13.14
CA ASN A 23 -9.63 26.65 11.78
C ASN A 23 -10.68 26.02 10.83
N PRO A 24 -11.57 26.80 10.20
CA PRO A 24 -12.64 26.24 9.36
C PRO A 24 -12.10 25.41 8.21
N ARG A 25 -10.84 25.64 7.80
CA ARG A 25 -10.15 24.88 6.76
C ARG A 25 -9.79 23.46 7.21
N ALA A 26 -9.61 23.21 8.51
CA ALA A 26 -9.32 21.87 9.03
C ALA A 26 -10.54 20.93 8.85
N GLY A 27 -11.73 21.41 9.17
CA GLY A 27 -12.96 20.62 8.98
C GLY A 27 -13.27 20.32 7.50
N TRP A 28 -12.98 21.25 6.60
CA TRP A 28 -13.13 20.99 5.16
C TRP A 28 -12.09 19.99 4.64
N ALA A 29 -10.89 20.01 5.22
CA ALA A 29 -9.86 19.02 4.90
C ALA A 29 -10.31 17.61 5.26
N GLU A 30 -10.83 17.43 6.48
CA GLU A 30 -11.35 16.14 6.95
C GLU A 30 -12.53 15.64 6.11
N GLU A 31 -13.50 16.50 5.80
CA GLU A 31 -14.67 16.11 5.00
C GLU A 31 -14.26 15.72 3.57
N ASN A 32 -13.28 16.42 2.99
CA ASN A 32 -12.76 16.07 1.69
C ASN A 32 -12.04 14.70 1.73
N VAL A 33 -11.25 14.44 2.79
CA VAL A 33 -10.60 13.14 2.99
C VAL A 33 -11.63 12.03 3.19
N ARG A 34 -12.71 12.26 3.97
CA ARG A 34 -13.84 11.30 4.08
C ARG A 34 -14.49 11.00 2.73
N THR A 35 -14.66 12.02 1.91
CA THR A 35 -15.20 11.85 0.55
C THR A 35 -14.29 10.98 -0.30
N VAL A 36 -12.98 11.20 -0.23
CA VAL A 36 -11.97 10.38 -0.92
C VAL A 36 -11.98 8.95 -0.40
N GLN A 37 -12.00 8.73 0.94
CA GLN A 37 -12.10 7.41 1.55
C GLN A 37 -13.34 6.65 1.08
N LYS A 38 -14.52 7.31 1.03
CA LYS A 38 -15.77 6.72 0.52
C LYS A 38 -15.62 6.29 -0.95
N LYS A 39 -15.14 7.18 -1.81
CA LYS A 39 -14.95 6.90 -3.24
C LYS A 39 -13.96 5.77 -3.49
N LEU A 40 -12.84 5.74 -2.78
CA LEU A 40 -11.87 4.65 -2.87
C LEU A 40 -12.43 3.32 -2.34
N ARG A 41 -13.29 3.34 -1.32
CA ARG A 41 -14.01 2.16 -0.82
C ARG A 41 -15.01 1.64 -1.85
N GLU A 42 -15.78 2.52 -2.49
CA GLU A 42 -16.71 2.17 -3.58
C GLU A 42 -15.99 1.53 -4.76
N ASN A 43 -14.76 1.97 -5.06
CA ASN A 43 -13.89 1.38 -6.05
C ASN A 43 -13.18 0.09 -5.58
N GLY A 44 -13.42 -0.37 -4.34
CA GLY A 44 -12.80 -1.56 -3.78
C GLY A 44 -11.29 -1.43 -3.54
N LEU A 45 -10.79 -0.21 -3.28
CA LEU A 45 -9.39 0.10 -3.10
C LEU A 45 -9.02 0.49 -1.68
N TYR A 46 -10.00 0.91 -0.86
CA TYR A 46 -9.82 1.31 0.53
C TYR A 46 -10.68 0.45 1.46
N PHE A 47 -10.08 -0.08 2.52
CA PHE A 47 -10.73 -0.99 3.46
C PHE A 47 -10.71 -0.49 4.91
N GLY A 48 -10.04 0.65 5.16
CA GLY A 48 -9.94 1.29 6.45
C GLY A 48 -11.20 2.05 6.88
N GLU A 49 -11.16 2.71 8.01
CA GLU A 49 -12.26 3.52 8.52
C GLU A 49 -12.43 4.82 7.74
N ILE A 50 -13.68 5.29 7.60
CA ILE A 50 -13.99 6.58 6.99
C ILE A 50 -14.00 7.64 8.10
N ASP A 51 -12.82 8.02 8.55
CA ASP A 51 -12.57 8.90 9.69
C ASP A 51 -12.14 10.33 9.31
N GLY A 52 -11.84 10.55 8.01
CA GLY A 52 -11.32 11.82 7.53
C GLY A 52 -9.83 12.01 7.79
N ALA A 53 -9.14 11.00 8.35
CA ALA A 53 -7.71 11.05 8.60
C ALA A 53 -6.90 10.57 7.39
N TYR A 54 -5.77 11.24 7.14
CA TYR A 54 -4.83 10.80 6.12
C TYR A 54 -3.86 9.77 6.70
N SER A 55 -4.14 8.51 6.48
CA SER A 55 -3.35 7.36 6.96
C SER A 55 -2.47 6.76 5.85
N SER A 56 -1.50 5.91 6.22
CA SER A 56 -0.72 5.12 5.26
C SER A 56 -1.60 4.14 4.47
N GLU A 57 -2.72 3.70 5.03
CA GLU A 57 -3.72 2.87 4.37
C GLU A 57 -4.44 3.64 3.27
N LEU A 58 -4.85 4.89 3.55
CA LEU A 58 -5.41 5.78 2.55
C LEU A 58 -4.38 6.09 1.45
N ALA A 59 -3.13 6.37 1.83
CA ALA A 59 -2.05 6.62 0.88
C ALA A 59 -1.77 5.41 -0.04
N ALA A 60 -1.83 4.18 0.49
CA ALA A 60 -1.72 2.95 -0.31
C ALA A 60 -2.92 2.79 -1.26
N ALA A 61 -4.14 3.10 -0.80
CA ALA A 61 -5.33 3.08 -1.64
C ALA A 61 -5.28 4.13 -2.76
N LEU A 62 -4.76 5.32 -2.48
CA LEU A 62 -4.49 6.34 -3.50
C LEU A 62 -3.46 5.85 -4.52
N GLY A 63 -2.37 5.22 -4.07
CA GLY A 63 -1.40 4.60 -4.97
C GLY A 63 -2.02 3.57 -5.89
N ARG A 64 -2.89 2.68 -5.38
CA ARG A 64 -3.66 1.73 -6.20
C ARG A 64 -4.55 2.42 -7.22
N TYR A 65 -5.25 3.47 -6.79
CA TYR A 65 -6.10 4.25 -7.69
C TYR A 65 -5.29 4.90 -8.82
N GLN A 66 -4.18 5.55 -8.48
CA GLN A 66 -3.27 6.17 -9.43
C GLN A 66 -2.74 5.17 -10.47
N ILE A 67 -2.28 4.00 -10.00
CA ILE A 67 -1.79 2.92 -10.86
C ILE A 67 -2.87 2.44 -11.83
N ARG A 68 -4.11 2.27 -11.36
CA ARG A 68 -5.21 1.76 -12.20
C ARG A 68 -5.73 2.77 -13.21
N ASN A 69 -5.57 4.06 -12.93
CA ASN A 69 -6.06 5.14 -13.77
C ASN A 69 -4.94 5.85 -14.58
N GLY A 70 -3.71 5.31 -14.59
CA GLY A 70 -2.59 5.89 -15.33
C GLY A 70 -2.19 7.28 -14.85
N LEU A 71 -2.46 7.61 -13.57
CA LEU A 71 -2.07 8.86 -12.95
C LEU A 71 -0.64 8.80 -12.44
N THR A 72 -0.07 9.96 -12.10
CA THR A 72 1.25 10.02 -11.43
C THR A 72 1.21 9.20 -10.15
N ILE A 73 2.15 8.26 -10.00
CA ILE A 73 2.22 7.38 -8.82
C ILE A 73 2.93 8.15 -7.69
N THR A 74 2.15 8.71 -6.79
CA THR A 74 2.65 9.51 -5.65
C THR A 74 2.20 8.95 -4.29
N GLY A 75 1.12 8.15 -4.27
CA GLY A 75 0.44 7.76 -3.04
C GLY A 75 -0.17 8.95 -2.28
N GLN A 76 -0.30 10.11 -2.93
CA GLN A 76 -0.80 11.34 -2.32
C GLN A 76 -2.09 11.80 -3.02
N LEU A 77 -2.91 12.54 -2.28
CA LEU A 77 -4.07 13.23 -2.84
C LEU A 77 -3.57 14.55 -3.48
N ASP A 78 -2.94 14.43 -4.63
CA ASP A 78 -2.53 15.56 -5.45
C ASP A 78 -3.71 16.11 -6.29
N GLU A 79 -3.50 17.21 -6.99
CA GLU A 79 -4.53 17.87 -7.79
C GLU A 79 -5.08 16.95 -8.90
N GLU A 80 -4.20 16.21 -9.57
CA GLU A 80 -4.56 15.27 -10.64
C GLU A 80 -5.46 14.15 -10.10
N THR A 81 -5.05 13.56 -8.96
CA THR A 81 -5.78 12.49 -8.29
C THR A 81 -7.11 12.98 -7.72
N SER A 82 -7.15 14.17 -7.10
CA SER A 82 -8.36 14.79 -6.57
C SER A 82 -9.38 15.02 -7.67
N LYS A 83 -8.94 15.57 -8.80
CA LYS A 83 -9.79 15.81 -9.97
C LYS A 83 -10.34 14.51 -10.56
N ALA A 84 -9.50 13.48 -10.69
CA ALA A 84 -9.91 12.17 -11.20
C ALA A 84 -10.91 11.47 -10.28
N LEU A 85 -10.76 11.61 -8.98
CA LEU A 85 -11.72 11.13 -7.97
C LEU A 85 -12.98 11.99 -7.89
N GLY A 86 -13.04 13.15 -8.54
CA GLY A 86 -14.12 14.14 -8.37
C GLY A 86 -14.20 14.65 -6.92
N ALA A 87 -13.08 14.78 -6.25
CA ALA A 87 -12.92 15.40 -4.94
C ALA A 87 -12.48 16.86 -5.09
N ASN A 88 -12.62 17.66 -4.02
CA ASN A 88 -12.21 19.06 -4.06
C ASN A 88 -10.68 19.16 -4.11
N PRO A 89 -10.06 19.80 -5.11
CA PRO A 89 -8.61 19.94 -5.22
C PRO A 89 -7.98 20.89 -4.18
N ALA A 90 -8.80 21.61 -3.41
CA ALA A 90 -8.31 22.61 -2.44
C ALA A 90 -7.56 22.02 -1.23
N VAL A 91 -7.49 20.70 -1.10
CA VAL A 91 -6.81 20.02 0.01
C VAL A 91 -5.75 19.08 -0.56
N THR A 92 -4.66 19.68 -1.02
CA THR A 92 -3.44 18.92 -1.32
C THR A 92 -2.74 18.54 -0.02
N THR A 93 -2.30 17.28 0.05
CA THR A 93 -1.50 16.76 1.16
C THR A 93 -0.27 17.63 1.43
N THR A 94 -0.06 17.99 2.70
CA THR A 94 1.06 18.82 3.12
C THR A 94 2.38 18.04 3.15
N ALA A 95 3.51 18.74 3.24
CA ALA A 95 4.85 18.13 3.29
C ALA A 95 5.04 17.13 4.44
N ASN A 96 4.23 17.21 5.51
CA ASN A 96 4.25 16.28 6.64
C ASN A 96 3.76 14.87 6.26
N ASP A 97 3.00 14.74 5.18
CA ASP A 97 2.52 13.44 4.70
C ASP A 97 3.59 12.67 3.92
N ARG A 98 4.67 13.35 3.50
CA ARG A 98 5.81 12.72 2.82
C ARG A 98 6.60 11.78 3.71
N THR A 99 6.59 11.98 5.03
CA THR A 99 7.27 11.09 5.99
C THR A 99 6.65 9.70 6.08
N LYS A 100 5.43 9.54 5.58
CA LYS A 100 4.70 8.26 5.55
C LYS A 100 4.96 7.40 4.31
N ASN A 101 5.80 7.88 3.36
CA ASN A 101 6.03 7.18 2.10
C ASN A 101 6.58 5.76 2.30
N SER A 102 7.53 5.57 3.24
CA SER A 102 8.09 4.25 3.51
C SER A 102 7.04 3.25 4.01
N GLU A 103 6.11 3.68 4.85
CA GLU A 103 5.01 2.83 5.32
C GLU A 103 4.00 2.57 4.20
N THR A 104 3.73 3.57 3.36
CA THR A 104 2.81 3.46 2.22
C THR A 104 3.24 2.39 1.25
N TRP A 105 4.48 2.42 0.76
CA TRP A 105 4.94 1.42 -0.19
C TRP A 105 5.12 0.04 0.45
N ARG A 106 5.50 -0.04 1.76
CA ARG A 106 5.54 -1.33 2.47
C ARG A 106 4.16 -1.97 2.57
N ARG A 107 3.14 -1.17 2.89
CA ARG A 107 1.75 -1.64 2.95
C ARG A 107 1.25 -2.08 1.57
N LEU A 108 1.53 -1.29 0.53
CA LEU A 108 1.20 -1.64 -0.85
C LEU A 108 1.93 -2.93 -1.29
N ARG A 109 3.22 -3.08 -0.94
CA ARG A 109 4.03 -4.27 -1.19
C ARG A 109 3.49 -5.51 -0.49
N ALA A 110 3.06 -5.40 0.76
CA ALA A 110 2.49 -6.52 1.52
C ALA A 110 1.19 -7.03 0.89
N GLY A 111 0.49 -6.19 0.13
CA GLY A 111 -0.85 -6.47 -0.37
C GLY A 111 -1.84 -6.52 0.79
N GLU A 112 -2.88 -5.74 0.74
CA GLU A 112 -3.93 -5.85 1.74
C GLU A 112 -4.67 -7.15 1.55
N GLN A 113 -4.58 -8.03 2.54
CA GLN A 113 -5.49 -9.17 2.62
C GLN A 113 -6.88 -8.59 2.87
N ARG A 114 -7.81 -8.87 1.97
CA ARG A 114 -9.24 -8.68 2.21
C ARG A 114 -9.66 -9.63 3.32
N THR A 115 -9.39 -9.27 4.58
CA THR A 115 -10.06 -9.92 5.71
C THR A 115 -11.46 -9.32 5.79
N PRO A 116 -12.51 -10.11 5.52
CA PRO A 116 -13.84 -9.64 5.82
C PRO A 116 -13.90 -9.49 7.33
N ASN A 117 -13.96 -8.23 7.77
CA ASN A 117 -14.45 -7.78 9.08
C ASN A 117 -13.99 -8.61 10.28
N ASN A 118 -12.73 -8.49 10.70
CA ASN A 118 -12.34 -8.71 12.07
C ASN A 118 -12.09 -7.33 12.72
N ALA A 119 -13.18 -6.67 13.10
CA ALA A 119 -13.11 -5.67 14.16
C ALA A 119 -12.45 -6.35 15.38
N PRO A 120 -11.49 -5.71 16.08
CA PRO A 120 -11.03 -6.22 17.36
C PRO A 120 -12.22 -6.23 18.30
N VAL A 121 -12.73 -7.42 18.59
CA VAL A 121 -13.65 -7.64 19.70
C VAL A 121 -12.83 -7.41 20.95
N THR A 122 -12.94 -6.22 21.50
CA THR A 122 -12.50 -5.94 22.87
C THR A 122 -13.24 -6.95 23.78
N PRO A 123 -12.55 -7.80 24.53
CA PRO A 123 -13.23 -8.67 25.47
C PRO A 123 -13.82 -7.80 26.56
N SER A 124 -15.14 -7.72 26.61
CA SER A 124 -15.87 -7.15 27.74
C SER A 124 -15.64 -8.04 28.97
N PRO A 125 -15.26 -7.50 30.14
CA PRO A 125 -15.06 -8.33 31.32
C PRO A 125 -16.40 -8.79 31.88
N GLY A 126 -16.55 -10.10 31.97
CA GLY A 126 -17.23 -10.82 33.00
C GLY A 126 -18.73 -10.69 33.13
N VAL A 127 -19.46 -11.68 32.63
CA VAL A 127 -20.59 -12.28 33.41
C VAL A 127 -20.46 -13.79 33.23
N GLU A 128 -20.16 -14.43 34.35
CA GLU A 128 -20.11 -15.89 34.52
C GLU A 128 -21.55 -16.41 34.59
N PRO A 129 -21.99 -17.38 33.77
CA PRO A 129 -23.28 -18.04 33.96
C PRO A 129 -23.12 -19.25 34.87
N PRO A 130 -24.12 -19.53 35.73
CA PRO A 130 -24.03 -20.56 36.73
C PRO A 130 -24.12 -21.96 36.13
N GLN A 131 -23.28 -22.84 36.67
CA GLN A 131 -23.24 -24.26 36.39
C GLN A 131 -24.45 -24.95 36.96
N THR A 132 -25.11 -25.80 36.16
CA THR A 132 -25.96 -26.89 36.65
C THR A 132 -25.61 -28.20 35.93
N PRO A 133 -25.70 -29.33 36.66
CA PRO A 133 -24.95 -30.53 36.33
C PRO A 133 -25.68 -31.50 35.38
N VAL A 134 -24.89 -32.29 34.69
CA VAL A 134 -25.26 -33.42 33.84
C VAL A 134 -25.86 -34.60 34.61
N PRO A 135 -26.66 -35.46 33.94
CA PRO A 135 -26.41 -36.88 34.11
C PRO A 135 -26.20 -37.61 32.79
N SER A 136 -25.18 -38.48 32.81
CA SER A 136 -24.86 -39.53 31.85
C SER A 136 -25.98 -40.57 31.70
N VAL A 137 -26.24 -41.01 30.48
CA VAL A 137 -26.74 -42.38 30.24
C VAL A 137 -26.11 -42.97 28.98
N GLN A 138 -25.40 -44.07 29.19
CA GLN A 138 -24.96 -45.05 28.15
C GLN A 138 -26.16 -45.77 27.57
N ASN A 139 -26.09 -46.09 26.30
CA ASN A 139 -26.28 -47.48 25.78
C ASN A 139 -26.13 -47.58 24.26
N SER A 140 -25.26 -48.46 23.85
CA SER A 140 -25.26 -49.18 22.59
C SER A 140 -25.92 -50.56 22.86
N PRO A 141 -26.31 -51.43 21.91
CA PRO A 141 -25.93 -51.64 20.50
C PRO A 141 -27.09 -52.12 19.58
N ALA A 142 -26.83 -52.31 18.32
CA ALA A 142 -27.08 -53.52 17.52
C ALA A 142 -27.51 -53.24 16.06
N ALA A 143 -26.87 -53.95 15.18
CA ALA A 143 -26.91 -54.05 13.76
C ALA A 143 -28.31 -54.36 13.14
N THR A 144 -28.50 -53.91 11.88
CA THR A 144 -29.04 -54.76 10.83
C THR A 144 -28.67 -54.25 9.44
N ASP A 145 -28.24 -55.17 8.66
CA ASP A 145 -27.86 -55.24 7.27
C ASP A 145 -29.04 -54.90 6.33
N THR A 146 -28.84 -54.13 5.27
CA THR A 146 -29.57 -54.26 4.01
C THR A 146 -28.82 -53.58 2.86
N THR A 147 -28.30 -54.39 1.99
CA THR A 147 -27.77 -54.09 0.67
C THR A 147 -28.82 -53.50 -0.26
N ILE A 148 -28.54 -52.45 -1.02
CA ILE A 148 -29.01 -52.21 -2.41
C ILE A 148 -28.11 -51.19 -3.13
N GLN A 149 -27.44 -51.67 -4.16
CA GLN A 149 -27.05 -51.18 -5.49
C GLN A 149 -26.91 -49.69 -5.79
N SER A 150 -25.68 -49.34 -6.18
CA SER A 150 -25.24 -48.72 -7.44
C SER A 150 -26.02 -47.52 -7.99
N ASP A 151 -25.43 -46.33 -7.80
CA ASP A 151 -25.31 -45.39 -8.90
C ASP A 151 -24.06 -44.56 -8.69
N THR A 152 -23.15 -44.65 -9.64
CA THR A 152 -21.86 -43.96 -9.68
C THR A 152 -22.04 -42.57 -10.25
N PRO A 153 -21.80 -41.47 -9.52
CA PRO A 153 -21.44 -40.22 -10.15
C PRO A 153 -19.93 -40.21 -10.33
N SER A 154 -19.54 -40.07 -11.56
CA SER A 154 -18.18 -39.81 -12.04
C SER A 154 -17.49 -38.78 -11.15
N VAL A 155 -16.60 -39.22 -10.28
CA VAL A 155 -15.66 -38.38 -9.59
C VAL A 155 -14.59 -37.98 -10.61
N SER A 156 -14.66 -36.74 -11.09
CA SER A 156 -13.53 -36.07 -11.69
C SER A 156 -12.33 -36.17 -10.74
N PRO A 157 -11.11 -36.47 -11.24
CA PRO A 157 -9.94 -36.59 -10.39
C PRO A 157 -9.73 -35.28 -9.68
N LEU A 158 -9.67 -35.32 -8.35
CA LEU A 158 -9.07 -34.24 -7.56
C LEU A 158 -7.69 -33.98 -8.15
N SER A 159 -7.59 -32.90 -8.90
CA SER A 159 -6.31 -32.32 -9.21
C SER A 159 -5.64 -31.95 -7.89
N THR A 160 -4.74 -32.83 -7.46
CA THR A 160 -3.72 -32.50 -6.48
C THR A 160 -2.79 -31.48 -7.15
N GLY A 161 -3.34 -30.30 -7.41
CA GLY A 161 -2.60 -29.14 -7.90
C GLY A 161 -1.74 -28.65 -6.77
N SER A 162 -0.43 -28.76 -6.94
CA SER A 162 0.60 -28.02 -6.24
C SER A 162 0.08 -26.65 -5.85
N SER A 163 0.21 -26.29 -4.57
CA SER A 163 -0.04 -24.95 -4.04
C SER A 163 1.02 -23.95 -4.57
N THR A 164 1.07 -23.75 -5.86
CA THR A 164 1.49 -22.48 -6.45
C THR A 164 0.30 -21.57 -6.22
N ALA A 165 0.37 -20.79 -5.13
CA ALA A 165 -0.58 -19.74 -4.86
C ALA A 165 -0.80 -18.99 -6.17
N ASN A 166 -2.04 -19.01 -6.69
CA ASN A 166 -2.43 -18.23 -7.86
C ASN A 166 -2.22 -16.77 -7.49
N ILE A 167 -0.99 -16.26 -7.75
CA ILE A 167 -0.62 -14.89 -7.48
C ILE A 167 -1.52 -14.03 -8.36
N SER A 168 -2.46 -13.33 -7.75
CA SER A 168 -3.39 -12.53 -8.51
C SER A 168 -2.63 -11.42 -9.27
N ARG A 169 -3.07 -11.12 -10.48
CA ARG A 169 -2.52 -10.01 -11.27
C ARG A 169 -2.54 -8.69 -10.49
N GLU A 170 -3.58 -8.49 -9.68
CA GLU A 170 -3.73 -7.31 -8.81
C GLU A 170 -2.62 -7.24 -7.76
N ARG A 171 -2.26 -8.37 -7.15
CA ARG A 171 -1.14 -8.43 -6.19
C ARG A 171 0.19 -8.04 -6.83
N LEU A 172 0.42 -8.49 -8.06
CA LEU A 172 1.64 -8.14 -8.81
C LEU A 172 1.63 -6.67 -9.25
N ARG A 173 0.48 -6.12 -9.58
CA ARG A 173 0.32 -4.71 -9.92
C ARG A 173 0.60 -3.82 -8.69
N ASP A 174 0.09 -4.19 -7.52
CA ASP A 174 0.38 -3.53 -6.24
C ASP A 174 1.88 -3.61 -5.91
N TYR A 175 2.51 -4.75 -6.14
CA TYR A 175 3.96 -4.94 -5.94
C TYR A 175 4.79 -4.02 -6.85
N VAL A 176 4.45 -3.94 -8.13
CA VAL A 176 5.09 -3.03 -9.10
C VAL A 176 4.91 -1.57 -8.66
N GLY A 177 3.70 -1.18 -8.25
CA GLY A 177 3.43 0.16 -7.74
C GLY A 177 4.23 0.49 -6.49
N ALA A 178 4.34 -0.46 -5.56
CA ALA A 178 5.17 -0.33 -4.36
C ALA A 178 6.66 -0.15 -4.69
N PHE A 179 7.17 -0.90 -5.68
CA PHE A 179 8.54 -0.76 -6.17
C PHE A 179 8.81 0.64 -6.74
N VAL A 180 7.88 1.17 -7.55
CA VAL A 180 7.99 2.53 -8.10
C VAL A 180 7.93 3.58 -6.98
N LEU A 181 7.00 3.44 -6.04
CA LEU A 181 6.89 4.35 -4.87
C LEU A 181 8.12 4.32 -3.98
N ALA A 182 8.73 3.15 -3.76
CA ALA A 182 9.97 3.03 -3.00
C ALA A 182 11.12 3.80 -3.67
N GLY A 183 11.15 3.87 -5.00
CA GLY A 183 12.10 4.68 -5.75
C GLY A 183 11.90 6.19 -5.58
N LEU A 184 10.73 6.62 -5.11
CA LEU A 184 10.39 8.02 -4.81
C LEU A 184 10.48 8.36 -3.31
N ASP A 185 10.81 7.38 -2.47
CA ASP A 185 10.93 7.56 -1.02
C ASP A 185 12.03 8.59 -0.67
N LEU A 186 11.80 9.32 0.43
CA LEU A 186 12.80 10.22 1.00
C LEU A 186 14.06 9.47 1.47
N HIS A 187 13.92 8.21 1.89
CA HIS A 187 15.03 7.32 2.17
C HIS A 187 15.57 6.73 0.86
N VAL A 188 16.44 7.49 0.23
CA VAL A 188 17.01 7.16 -1.09
C VAL A 188 17.59 5.75 -1.10
N GLY A 189 17.19 4.97 -2.10
CA GLY A 189 17.60 3.57 -2.25
C GLY A 189 16.69 2.58 -1.53
N SER A 190 15.50 3.00 -1.06
CA SER A 190 14.49 2.10 -0.44
C SER A 190 14.04 0.99 -1.38
N GLU A 191 14.07 1.21 -2.70
CA GLU A 191 13.79 0.16 -3.69
C GLU A 191 14.77 -1.02 -3.61
N SER A 192 15.94 -0.84 -2.97
CA SER A 192 16.88 -1.95 -2.74
C SER A 192 16.30 -3.06 -1.84
N ASP A 193 15.29 -2.77 -1.05
CA ASP A 193 14.59 -3.74 -0.19
C ASP A 193 13.80 -4.78 -0.99
N PHE A 194 13.52 -4.49 -2.26
CA PHE A 194 12.82 -5.41 -3.17
C PHE A 194 13.74 -6.45 -3.79
N PHE A 195 15.05 -6.24 -3.78
CA PHE A 195 16.00 -7.11 -4.47
C PHE A 195 16.47 -8.28 -3.60
N ALA A 196 16.70 -9.41 -4.24
CA ALA A 196 17.43 -10.53 -3.66
C ALA A 196 18.89 -10.14 -3.36
N ASP A 197 19.65 -11.00 -2.69
CA ASP A 197 21.06 -10.74 -2.38
C ASP A 197 21.93 -10.70 -3.63
N GLN A 198 21.56 -11.48 -4.64
CA GLN A 198 22.19 -11.48 -5.96
C GLN A 198 21.13 -11.28 -7.05
N VAL A 199 21.34 -10.36 -7.96
CA VAL A 199 20.37 -9.95 -8.96
C VAL A 199 21.02 -9.81 -10.33
N GLN A 200 20.39 -10.34 -11.36
CA GLN A 200 20.74 -10.00 -12.73
C GLN A 200 20.28 -8.56 -13.00
N TYR A 201 21.22 -7.61 -12.98
CA TYR A 201 20.93 -6.18 -12.98
C TYR A 201 21.25 -5.57 -14.35
N TYR A 202 20.22 -5.41 -15.17
CA TYR A 202 20.33 -4.93 -16.54
C TYR A 202 21.40 -5.70 -17.34
N ASP A 203 22.21 -5.03 -18.11
CA ASP A 203 23.37 -5.55 -18.87
C ASP A 203 24.67 -5.65 -18.05
N GLN A 204 24.62 -5.20 -16.77
CA GLN A 204 25.79 -5.23 -15.88
C GLN A 204 26.08 -6.63 -15.28
N GLY A 205 25.21 -7.61 -15.55
CA GLY A 205 25.34 -8.97 -15.02
C GLY A 205 24.88 -9.10 -13.56
N GLN A 206 25.45 -10.06 -12.84
CA GLN A 206 25.11 -10.33 -11.46
C GLN A 206 25.69 -9.28 -10.50
N LEU A 207 24.84 -8.57 -9.79
CA LEU A 207 25.22 -7.61 -8.77
C LEU A 207 24.60 -7.98 -7.43
N ASN A 208 25.30 -7.67 -6.35
CA ASN A 208 24.74 -7.77 -5.01
C ASN A 208 23.90 -6.53 -4.67
N ARG A 209 22.98 -6.71 -3.72
CA ARG A 209 22.05 -5.66 -3.27
C ARG A 209 22.75 -4.36 -2.89
N GLU A 210 23.92 -4.43 -2.24
CA GLU A 210 24.66 -3.23 -1.82
C GLU A 210 25.18 -2.40 -3.01
N LYS A 211 25.68 -3.05 -4.07
CA LYS A 211 26.09 -2.36 -5.29
C LYS A 211 24.89 -1.72 -5.99
N ILE A 212 23.76 -2.43 -6.05
CA ILE A 212 22.51 -1.92 -6.61
C ILE A 212 22.07 -0.68 -5.82
N ARG A 213 22.06 -0.75 -4.48
CA ARG A 213 21.70 0.39 -3.63
C ARG A 213 22.56 1.61 -3.91
N LYS A 214 23.87 1.44 -4.07
CA LYS A 214 24.78 2.55 -4.45
C LYS A 214 24.44 3.14 -5.81
N ASP A 215 24.03 2.33 -6.77
CA ASP A 215 23.60 2.79 -8.08
C ASP A 215 22.30 3.60 -8.03
N LEU A 216 21.31 3.11 -7.27
CA LEU A 216 20.03 3.79 -7.02
C LEU A 216 20.22 5.15 -6.33
N VAL A 217 21.14 5.24 -5.36
CA VAL A 217 21.51 6.51 -4.71
C VAL A 217 22.12 7.50 -5.73
N ARG A 218 23.01 7.04 -6.61
CA ARG A 218 23.56 7.88 -7.67
C ARG A 218 22.50 8.33 -8.68
N TYR A 219 21.59 7.43 -9.03
CA TYR A 219 20.46 7.75 -9.90
C TYR A 219 19.57 8.84 -9.29
N ALA A 220 19.21 8.71 -8.01
CA ALA A 220 18.42 9.69 -7.30
C ALA A 220 19.10 11.06 -7.20
N ALA A 221 20.43 11.09 -6.96
CA ALA A 221 21.19 12.33 -6.95
C ALA A 221 21.26 12.99 -8.34
N ARG A 222 21.31 12.17 -9.42
CA ARG A 222 21.27 12.67 -10.79
C ARG A 222 19.94 13.28 -11.16
N TRP A 223 18.84 12.71 -10.66
CA TRP A 223 17.48 13.09 -10.97
C TRP A 223 16.67 13.29 -9.68
N PRO A 224 16.80 14.45 -8.99
CA PRO A 224 16.10 14.70 -7.74
C PRO A 224 14.58 14.84 -7.91
N ASP A 225 14.12 15.39 -9.04
CA ASP A 225 12.68 15.45 -9.37
C ASP A 225 12.36 14.35 -10.39
N ARG A 226 11.59 13.38 -9.92
CA ARG A 226 11.22 12.17 -10.68
C ARG A 226 9.73 11.95 -10.59
N ARG A 227 9.12 11.69 -11.74
CA ARG A 227 7.70 11.32 -11.84
C ARG A 227 7.56 10.07 -12.68
N PHE A 228 6.71 9.16 -12.24
CA PHE A 228 6.46 7.91 -12.92
C PHE A 228 4.97 7.64 -13.04
N TRP A 229 4.59 7.00 -14.15
CA TRP A 229 3.23 6.54 -14.45
C TRP A 229 3.31 5.11 -14.95
N LEU A 230 2.41 4.26 -14.48
CA LEU A 230 2.16 2.98 -15.12
C LEU A 230 1.24 3.24 -16.33
N ASP A 231 1.79 3.09 -17.54
CA ASP A 231 1.14 3.54 -18.78
C ASP A 231 0.45 2.37 -19.51
N GLY A 232 -0.25 1.54 -18.77
CA GLY A 232 -0.99 0.38 -19.27
C GLY A 232 -1.00 -0.80 -18.31
N ASP A 233 -1.41 -1.95 -18.84
CA ASP A 233 -1.49 -3.18 -18.07
C ASP A 233 -0.14 -3.87 -17.91
N ILE A 234 0.00 -4.64 -16.82
CA ILE A 234 1.14 -5.51 -16.61
C ILE A 234 0.96 -6.83 -17.40
N THR A 235 2.03 -7.32 -17.99
CA THR A 235 2.10 -8.66 -18.56
C THR A 235 2.78 -9.59 -17.57
N VAL A 236 2.17 -10.76 -17.33
CA VAL A 236 2.64 -11.73 -16.35
C VAL A 236 2.92 -13.06 -17.05
N GLU A 237 4.13 -13.57 -16.94
CA GLU A 237 4.57 -14.82 -17.52
C GLU A 237 5.17 -15.72 -16.43
N GLN A 238 4.64 -16.94 -16.29
CA GLN A 238 5.25 -17.93 -15.41
C GLN A 238 6.57 -18.42 -15.97
N GLN A 239 7.54 -18.61 -15.10
CA GLN A 239 8.87 -19.12 -15.42
C GLN A 239 9.19 -20.38 -14.62
N SER A 240 10.21 -21.13 -15.06
CA SER A 240 10.71 -22.26 -14.29
C SER A 240 11.19 -21.86 -12.89
N GLY A 241 11.14 -22.78 -11.94
CA GLY A 241 11.60 -22.52 -10.57
C GLY A 241 10.69 -21.61 -9.75
N ASN A 242 9.37 -21.66 -10.00
CA ASN A 242 8.35 -20.89 -9.28
C ASN A 242 8.53 -19.35 -9.40
N ARG A 243 9.24 -18.90 -10.44
CA ARG A 243 9.46 -17.47 -10.74
C ARG A 243 8.35 -16.92 -11.62
N VAL A 244 8.15 -15.61 -11.50
CA VAL A 244 7.19 -14.88 -12.31
C VAL A 244 7.90 -13.71 -12.97
N ARG A 245 7.81 -13.61 -14.30
CA ARG A 245 8.23 -12.43 -15.03
C ARG A 245 7.07 -11.46 -15.13
N VAL A 246 7.29 -10.22 -14.69
CA VAL A 246 6.33 -9.14 -14.79
C VAL A 246 6.92 -8.03 -15.66
N THR A 247 6.28 -7.74 -16.78
CA THR A 247 6.64 -6.64 -17.66
C THR A 247 5.57 -5.57 -17.63
N PHE A 248 5.96 -4.31 -17.49
CA PHE A 248 5.05 -3.19 -17.43
C PHE A 248 5.58 -1.95 -18.16
N PRO A 249 4.71 -1.22 -18.87
CA PRO A 249 5.07 0.04 -19.49
C PRO A 249 5.17 1.13 -18.43
N LEU A 250 6.31 1.80 -18.36
CA LEU A 250 6.57 2.88 -17.42
C LEU A 250 6.90 4.16 -18.20
N ARG A 251 6.05 5.18 -18.02
CA ARG A 251 6.34 6.53 -18.46
C ARG A 251 7.09 7.27 -17.37
N TYR A 252 8.07 8.08 -17.73
CA TYR A 252 8.86 8.84 -16.78
C TYR A 252 9.06 10.29 -17.24
N ASP A 253 9.22 11.18 -16.26
CA ASP A 253 9.68 12.57 -16.40
C ASP A 253 10.71 12.84 -15.30
N LEU A 254 11.93 13.18 -15.68
CA LEU A 254 13.09 13.32 -14.80
C LEU A 254 13.68 14.71 -14.97
N ARG A 255 13.93 15.42 -13.86
CA ARG A 255 14.47 16.78 -13.89
C ARG A 255 15.59 16.99 -12.88
N ASN A 256 16.54 17.82 -13.28
CA ASN A 256 17.60 18.34 -12.39
C ASN A 256 18.03 19.73 -12.91
N GLY A 257 17.46 20.78 -12.34
CA GLY A 257 17.62 22.14 -12.86
C GLY A 257 17.17 22.24 -14.31
N ALA A 258 18.07 22.66 -15.18
CA ALA A 258 17.81 22.76 -16.63
C ALA A 258 17.85 21.41 -17.38
N LYS A 259 18.33 20.35 -16.75
CA LYS A 259 18.37 19.00 -17.37
C LYS A 259 17.01 18.36 -17.27
N HIS A 260 16.53 17.84 -18.39
CA HIS A 260 15.26 17.16 -18.52
C HIS A 260 15.41 15.89 -19.36
N SER A 261 14.75 14.80 -18.92
CA SER A 261 14.63 13.56 -19.68
C SER A 261 13.24 12.99 -19.45
N SER A 262 12.55 12.65 -20.52
CA SER A 262 11.23 12.01 -20.43
C SER A 262 11.09 10.94 -21.50
N GLY A 263 10.20 9.98 -21.28
CA GLY A 263 9.97 8.91 -22.24
C GLY A 263 9.13 7.78 -21.69
N LYS A 264 9.12 6.69 -22.46
CA LYS A 264 8.47 5.42 -22.11
C LYS A 264 9.47 4.27 -22.24
N ILE A 265 9.41 3.35 -21.30
CA ILE A 265 10.16 2.11 -21.28
C ILE A 265 9.25 0.95 -20.93
N ASP A 266 9.57 -0.25 -21.40
CA ASP A 266 9.05 -1.49 -20.84
C ASP A 266 10.05 -1.97 -19.78
N LYS A 267 9.65 -1.92 -18.52
CA LYS A 267 10.45 -2.46 -17.40
C LYS A 267 10.02 -3.89 -17.11
N THR A 268 10.99 -4.77 -16.96
CA THR A 268 10.78 -6.19 -16.66
C THR A 268 11.42 -6.53 -15.32
N LEU A 269 10.65 -7.14 -14.45
CA LEU A 269 11.11 -7.72 -13.18
C LEU A 269 10.91 -9.24 -13.24
N VAL A 270 11.88 -10.00 -12.75
CA VAL A 270 11.71 -11.42 -12.45
C VAL A 270 11.61 -11.55 -10.95
N LEU A 271 10.47 -12.04 -10.50
CA LEU A 271 10.13 -12.20 -9.09
C LEU A 271 10.28 -13.66 -8.67
N GLU A 272 10.80 -13.87 -7.48
CA GLU A 272 10.90 -15.16 -6.82
C GLU A 272 10.18 -15.07 -5.47
N PRO A 273 9.41 -16.10 -5.05
CA PRO A 273 8.80 -16.13 -3.73
C PRO A 273 9.86 -16.06 -2.62
N ALA A 274 9.59 -15.25 -1.60
CA ALA A 274 10.42 -15.08 -0.41
C ALA A 274 9.51 -15.03 0.82
N GLY A 275 9.22 -16.19 1.41
CA GLY A 275 8.21 -16.31 2.46
C GLY A 275 6.82 -15.98 1.93
N ASN A 276 6.16 -15.03 2.56
CA ASN A 276 4.82 -14.53 2.14
C ASN A 276 4.88 -13.37 1.13
N ASP A 277 6.07 -13.03 0.64
CA ASP A 277 6.30 -11.90 -0.25
C ASP A 277 7.12 -12.35 -1.48
N PHE A 278 7.61 -11.39 -2.25
CA PHE A 278 8.48 -11.57 -3.41
C PHE A 278 9.78 -10.83 -3.25
N GLN A 279 10.81 -11.33 -3.91
CA GLN A 279 12.06 -10.62 -4.14
C GLN A 279 12.37 -10.56 -5.64
N ILE A 280 13.02 -9.49 -6.06
CA ILE A 280 13.45 -9.30 -7.45
C ILE A 280 14.80 -9.99 -7.63
N VAL A 281 14.86 -10.97 -8.53
CA VAL A 281 16.09 -11.69 -8.88
C VAL A 281 16.68 -11.26 -10.23
N ALA A 282 15.88 -10.55 -11.04
CA ALA A 282 16.38 -9.92 -12.26
C ALA A 282 15.57 -8.64 -12.56
N VAL A 283 16.24 -7.65 -13.10
CA VAL A 283 15.62 -6.42 -13.61
C VAL A 283 16.22 -6.06 -14.96
N ASN A 284 15.36 -5.68 -15.88
CA ASN A 284 15.76 -5.18 -17.21
C ASN A 284 14.81 -4.09 -17.67
N GLU A 285 15.22 -3.32 -18.67
CA GLU A 285 14.37 -2.35 -19.33
C GLU A 285 14.75 -2.26 -20.82
N ARG A 286 13.74 -1.93 -21.62
CA ARG A 286 13.93 -1.63 -23.03
C ARG A 286 13.10 -0.40 -23.38
N LYS A 287 13.53 0.32 -24.41
CA LYS A 287 12.73 1.43 -24.93
C LYS A 287 11.39 0.87 -25.43
N ALA A 288 10.29 1.51 -25.02
CA ALA A 288 8.98 1.17 -25.57
C ALA A 288 8.96 1.51 -27.06
N GLY A 289 8.40 0.58 -27.84
CA GLY A 289 8.28 0.74 -29.28
C GLY A 289 7.30 1.83 -29.71
#